data_6a3c011551269a985690278ac5cf81fe
#
_entry.id   6a3c011551269a985690278ac5cf81fe
#
_cell.length_a   1.000
_cell.length_b   1.000
_cell.length_c   1.000
_cell.angle_alpha   90.00
_cell.angle_beta   90.00
_cell.angle_gamma   90.00
#
_symmetry.space_group_name_H-M   'P 1'
#
loop_
_entity.id
_entity.type
_entity.pdbx_description
1 polymer ?
#
loop_
_entity_poly.entity_id
_entity_poly.type
_entity_poly.pdbx_seq_one_letter_code
_entity_poly.pdbx_strand_id
1 'polypeptide(L)'
;VSWRAGSCHEFADLVVYVMRALGIPCGTDYMAMRGDNNVPHFWNFTLDKDGKTYITEFPDPNWKRAVSMYNPKAKVYRNTYGLNWKDVKRQQGKMMHPAFRKPLYQDVTAVYADSLNRDLVVSSDILCKEVHKGDIVYFCLSTRMDWVPIAWTVFEEDSLRFQDTEGSVIGCLATWNGKRLVMQSEPFTYDKMSGTIALLTPQSEKEDITLYFKFPLFCDLGILRMPGGVFEGSNDSQFRSADTLYYVKQ
;
A
#
# COMPACT_ATOMS: atom_id res chain seq x y z
N VAL A 1 10.61 25.50 -11.69
CA VAL A 1 11.25 24.41 -10.93
C VAL A 1 12.64 24.86 -10.48
N SER A 2 12.69 25.82 -9.55
CA SER A 2 13.97 26.41 -9.09
C SER A 2 14.80 25.44 -8.23
N TRP A 3 14.14 24.53 -7.52
CA TRP A 3 14.79 23.66 -6.54
C TRP A 3 15.39 22.37 -7.12
N ARG A 4 14.97 21.95 -8.31
CA ARG A 4 15.40 20.70 -9.00
C ARG A 4 15.41 19.47 -8.08
N ALA A 5 14.49 19.44 -7.14
CA ALA A 5 14.33 18.37 -6.16
C ALA A 5 12.85 18.10 -5.92
N GLY A 6 12.50 16.86 -5.63
CA GLY A 6 11.13 16.46 -5.36
C GLY A 6 11.08 14.98 -5.01
N SER A 7 9.93 14.53 -4.50
CA SER A 7 9.63 13.13 -4.30
C SER A 7 9.22 12.46 -5.63
N CYS A 8 8.91 11.15 -5.58
CA CYS A 8 8.39 10.43 -6.76
C CYS A 8 7.09 11.07 -7.31
N HIS A 9 6.29 11.70 -6.45
CA HIS A 9 5.05 12.37 -6.87
C HIS A 9 5.32 13.61 -7.73
N GLU A 10 6.17 14.53 -7.26
CA GLU A 10 6.52 15.73 -8.00
C GLU A 10 7.25 15.43 -9.31
N PHE A 11 8.08 14.37 -9.32
CA PHE A 11 8.70 13.91 -10.57
C PHE A 11 7.67 13.35 -11.54
N ALA A 12 6.71 12.55 -11.06
CA ALA A 12 5.64 12.03 -11.90
C ALA A 12 4.79 13.15 -12.50
N ASP A 13 4.45 14.16 -11.72
CA ASP A 13 3.71 15.34 -12.21
C ASP A 13 4.49 16.10 -13.28
N LEU A 14 5.79 16.34 -13.06
CA LEU A 14 6.64 17.00 -14.06
C LEU A 14 6.65 16.26 -15.39
N VAL A 15 6.79 14.93 -15.37
CA VAL A 15 6.77 14.09 -16.59
C VAL A 15 5.41 14.20 -17.29
N VAL A 16 4.29 14.18 -16.54
CA VAL A 16 2.95 14.37 -17.13
C VAL A 16 2.87 15.72 -17.87
N TYR A 17 3.34 16.81 -17.28
CA TYR A 17 3.31 18.13 -17.92
C TYR A 17 4.17 18.16 -19.18
N VAL A 18 5.40 17.63 -19.13
CA VAL A 18 6.30 17.62 -20.27
C VAL A 18 5.75 16.78 -21.41
N MET A 19 5.30 15.56 -21.13
CA MET A 19 4.78 14.65 -22.14
C MET A 19 3.53 15.22 -22.83
N ARG A 20 2.61 15.80 -22.05
CA ARG A 20 1.40 16.43 -22.60
C ARG A 20 1.71 17.68 -23.41
N ALA A 21 2.69 18.48 -23.03
CA ALA A 21 3.17 19.61 -23.82
C ALA A 21 3.72 19.17 -25.18
N LEU A 22 4.26 17.95 -25.26
CA LEU A 22 4.74 17.34 -26.52
C LEU A 22 3.62 16.59 -27.28
N GLY A 23 2.37 16.64 -26.81
CA GLY A 23 1.24 15.95 -27.43
C GLY A 23 1.21 14.44 -27.16
N ILE A 24 1.99 13.95 -26.20
CA ILE A 24 2.04 12.54 -25.85
C ILE A 24 1.12 12.27 -24.63
N PRO A 25 0.11 11.38 -24.76
CA PRO A 25 -0.73 11.00 -23.64
C PRO A 25 0.09 10.39 -22.50
N CYS A 26 0.00 10.98 -21.32
CA CYS A 26 0.72 10.51 -20.15
C CYS A 26 -0.13 10.76 -18.91
N GLY A 27 -0.04 9.86 -17.93
CA GLY A 27 -0.72 9.96 -16.65
C GLY A 27 0.15 9.39 -15.54
N THR A 28 -0.45 9.30 -14.36
CA THR A 28 0.21 8.82 -13.15
C THR A 28 -0.50 7.59 -12.61
N ASP A 29 0.26 6.54 -12.35
CA ASP A 29 -0.13 5.39 -11.56
C ASP A 29 0.52 5.48 -10.18
N TYR A 30 -0.13 4.93 -9.15
CA TYR A 30 0.39 4.98 -7.80
C TYR A 30 0.01 3.76 -6.96
N MET A 31 0.86 3.45 -6.02
CA MET A 31 0.58 2.59 -4.86
C MET A 31 0.29 3.46 -3.65
N ALA A 32 -0.86 3.26 -3.02
CA ALA A 32 -1.17 3.95 -1.76
C ALA A 32 -0.17 3.59 -0.65
N MET A 33 0.33 2.36 -0.69
CA MET A 33 1.38 1.85 0.19
C MET A 33 2.11 0.71 -0.52
N ARG A 34 3.44 0.73 -0.49
CA ARG A 34 4.27 -0.39 -0.94
C ARG A 34 4.21 -1.50 0.10
N GLY A 35 4.16 -2.74 -0.36
CA GLY A 35 4.15 -3.89 0.54
C GLY A 35 5.46 -4.11 1.29
N ASP A 36 6.53 -3.45 0.86
CA ASP A 36 7.90 -3.75 1.28
C ASP A 36 8.61 -2.62 2.03
N ASN A 37 8.14 -1.37 2.01
CA ASN A 37 8.89 -0.27 2.62
C ASN A 37 8.05 0.87 3.24
N ASN A 38 6.78 0.63 3.46
CA ASN A 38 5.90 1.53 4.22
C ASN A 38 5.80 2.97 3.70
N VAL A 39 5.97 3.19 2.40
CA VAL A 39 5.80 4.50 1.74
C VAL A 39 4.96 4.36 0.48
N PRO A 40 4.17 5.39 0.11
CA PRO A 40 3.50 5.44 -1.18
C PRO A 40 4.54 5.56 -2.31
N HIS A 41 4.14 5.19 -3.51
CA HIS A 41 4.98 5.36 -4.68
C HIS A 41 4.19 5.79 -5.90
N PHE A 42 4.77 6.67 -6.71
CA PHE A 42 4.17 7.24 -7.91
C PHE A 42 5.12 7.07 -9.09
N TRP A 43 4.56 6.76 -10.25
CA TRP A 43 5.29 6.68 -11.53
C TRP A 43 4.39 7.08 -12.69
N ASN A 44 4.95 7.16 -13.88
CA ASN A 44 4.22 7.55 -15.07
C ASN A 44 3.83 6.36 -15.92
N PHE A 45 2.68 6.49 -16.57
CA PHE A 45 2.27 5.58 -17.63
C PHE A 45 1.93 6.33 -18.92
N THR A 46 2.09 5.64 -20.04
CA THR A 46 1.53 5.98 -21.34
C THR A 46 0.91 4.73 -21.96
N LEU A 47 0.08 4.92 -22.96
CA LEU A 47 -0.54 3.82 -23.70
C LEU A 47 -0.01 3.84 -25.14
N ASP A 48 0.31 2.67 -25.69
CA ASP A 48 0.53 2.55 -27.13
C ASP A 48 -0.79 2.55 -27.91
N LYS A 49 -0.70 2.47 -29.25
CA LYS A 49 -1.86 2.43 -30.13
C LYS A 49 -2.81 1.24 -29.89
N ASP A 50 -2.31 0.18 -29.27
CA ASP A 50 -3.07 -1.03 -28.94
C ASP A 50 -3.59 -1.02 -27.48
N GLY A 51 -3.43 0.10 -26.78
CA GLY A 51 -3.85 0.29 -25.39
C GLY A 51 -2.95 -0.40 -24.36
N LYS A 52 -1.77 -0.88 -24.78
CA LYS A 52 -0.81 -1.50 -23.84
C LYS A 52 -0.09 -0.43 -23.05
N THR A 53 0.02 -0.67 -21.75
CA THR A 53 0.66 0.26 -20.82
C THR A 53 2.18 0.17 -20.88
N TYR A 54 2.83 1.32 -21.02
CA TYR A 54 4.26 1.54 -20.83
C TYR A 54 4.46 2.46 -19.64
N ILE A 55 5.52 2.24 -18.89
CA ILE A 55 5.82 3.00 -17.67
C ILE A 55 7.23 3.55 -17.69
N THR A 56 7.43 4.66 -17.02
CA THR A 56 8.75 5.16 -16.61
C THR A 56 8.71 5.53 -15.13
N GLU A 57 9.80 5.31 -14.46
CA GLU A 57 9.95 5.51 -13.02
C GLU A 57 11.29 6.19 -12.75
N PHE A 58 11.26 7.34 -12.09
CA PHE A 58 12.50 8.04 -11.72
C PHE A 58 13.34 7.15 -10.77
N PRO A 59 14.67 7.08 -10.95
CA PRO A 59 15.50 7.84 -11.92
C PRO A 59 15.70 7.18 -13.30
N ASP A 60 15.03 6.06 -13.60
CA ASP A 60 15.14 5.40 -14.89
C ASP A 60 14.30 6.14 -15.95
N PRO A 61 14.91 6.83 -16.93
CA PRO A 61 14.17 7.58 -17.94
C PRO A 61 13.60 6.69 -19.06
N ASN A 62 13.92 5.39 -19.05
CA ASN A 62 13.53 4.50 -20.12
C ASN A 62 12.08 4.04 -19.95
N TRP A 63 11.30 4.12 -21.00
CA TRP A 63 9.95 3.57 -21.04
C TRP A 63 9.99 2.06 -21.29
N LYS A 64 9.36 1.31 -20.41
CA LYS A 64 9.26 -0.15 -20.47
C LYS A 64 7.81 -0.60 -20.33
N ARG A 65 7.49 -1.77 -20.86
CA ARG A 65 6.15 -2.34 -20.66
C ARG A 65 5.85 -2.51 -19.17
N ALA A 66 4.62 -2.20 -18.78
CA ALA A 66 4.11 -2.53 -17.48
C ALA A 66 3.98 -4.06 -17.37
N VAL A 67 5.03 -4.67 -16.91
CA VAL A 67 5.08 -6.07 -16.48
C VAL A 67 5.35 -6.06 -14.98
N SER A 68 5.52 -7.19 -14.35
CA SER A 68 5.73 -7.21 -12.90
C SER A 68 6.79 -6.18 -12.47
N MET A 69 6.41 -5.31 -11.56
CA MET A 69 7.37 -4.41 -10.90
C MET A 69 8.17 -5.22 -9.87
N TYR A 70 9.39 -4.77 -9.61
CA TYR A 70 10.28 -5.44 -8.67
C TYR A 70 9.72 -5.53 -7.23
N ASN A 71 8.95 -4.52 -6.82
CA ASN A 71 8.44 -4.42 -5.43
C ASN A 71 7.01 -4.97 -5.31
N PRO A 72 6.65 -5.58 -4.16
CA PRO A 72 5.28 -5.95 -3.86
C PRO A 72 4.36 -4.73 -3.91
N LYS A 73 3.41 -4.76 -4.84
CA LYS A 73 2.52 -3.62 -5.14
C LYS A 73 1.31 -3.59 -4.23
N ALA A 74 0.87 -4.77 -3.80
CA ALA A 74 -0.43 -5.00 -3.20
C ALA A 74 -1.60 -4.45 -4.03
N LYS A 75 -1.66 -3.12 -4.28
CA LYS A 75 -2.66 -2.48 -5.15
C LYS A 75 -2.07 -1.30 -5.92
N VAL A 76 -2.48 -1.16 -7.19
CA VAL A 76 -2.10 -0.04 -8.07
C VAL A 76 -3.34 0.69 -8.56
N TYR A 77 -3.33 2.00 -8.43
CA TYR A 77 -4.41 2.87 -8.90
C TYR A 77 -3.90 3.84 -9.95
N ARG A 78 -4.71 4.08 -10.97
CA ARG A 78 -4.46 5.00 -12.08
C ARG A 78 -5.32 6.24 -11.96
N ASN A 79 -4.73 7.43 -12.08
CA ASN A 79 -5.48 8.63 -12.32
C ASN A 79 -5.90 8.70 -13.80
N THR A 80 -7.19 8.50 -14.06
CA THR A 80 -7.72 8.45 -15.43
C THR A 80 -8.17 9.81 -15.95
N TYR A 81 -8.22 10.84 -15.11
CA TYR A 81 -8.78 12.16 -15.39
C TYR A 81 -10.24 12.14 -15.87
N GLY A 82 -10.86 10.98 -15.84
CA GLY A 82 -12.28 10.76 -16.12
C GLY A 82 -12.96 10.07 -14.95
N LEU A 83 -14.27 10.23 -14.84
CA LEU A 83 -15.03 9.64 -13.73
C LEU A 83 -15.11 8.12 -13.86
N ASN A 84 -14.69 7.41 -12.83
CA ASN A 84 -14.92 5.98 -12.69
C ASN A 84 -16.36 5.72 -12.20
N TRP A 85 -17.30 5.73 -13.12
CA TRP A 85 -18.72 5.57 -12.81
C TRP A 85 -19.06 4.24 -12.14
N LYS A 86 -18.28 3.18 -12.39
CA LYS A 86 -18.49 1.88 -11.76
C LYS A 86 -18.28 1.99 -10.24
N ASP A 87 -17.19 2.58 -9.80
CA ASP A 87 -16.91 2.74 -8.39
C ASP A 87 -17.77 3.81 -7.73
N VAL A 88 -18.06 4.90 -8.44
CA VAL A 88 -19.01 5.92 -7.96
C VAL A 88 -20.36 5.31 -7.61
N LYS A 89 -20.91 4.45 -8.49
CA LYS A 89 -22.19 3.76 -8.24
C LYS A 89 -22.08 2.77 -7.07
N ARG A 90 -20.99 2.01 -6.98
CA ARG A 90 -20.77 1.04 -5.89
C ARG A 90 -20.65 1.71 -4.52
N GLN A 91 -20.16 2.95 -4.47
CA GLN A 91 -19.99 3.75 -3.26
C GLN A 91 -21.23 4.53 -2.85
N GLN A 92 -22.20 4.66 -3.75
CA GLN A 92 -23.40 5.48 -3.52
C GLN A 92 -24.15 5.05 -2.26
N GLY A 93 -24.44 6.02 -1.38
CA GLY A 93 -25.13 5.77 -0.11
C GLY A 93 -24.30 5.10 0.99
N LYS A 94 -23.02 4.86 0.75
CA LYS A 94 -22.11 4.21 1.69
C LYS A 94 -21.13 5.20 2.32
N MET A 95 -20.80 4.97 3.60
CA MET A 95 -19.79 5.75 4.31
C MET A 95 -18.39 5.22 3.96
N MET A 96 -17.77 5.84 2.95
CA MET A 96 -16.45 5.45 2.48
C MET A 96 -15.32 6.15 3.24
N HIS A 97 -14.22 5.45 3.45
CA HIS A 97 -12.95 6.05 3.90
C HIS A 97 -12.47 7.10 2.88
N PRO A 98 -11.93 8.27 3.32
CA PRO A 98 -11.51 9.36 2.43
C PRO A 98 -10.53 8.93 1.31
N ALA A 99 -9.67 7.95 1.56
CA ALA A 99 -8.72 7.43 0.57
C ALA A 99 -9.41 6.91 -0.71
N PHE A 100 -10.67 6.45 -0.62
CA PHE A 100 -11.44 5.89 -1.73
C PHE A 100 -12.50 6.83 -2.30
N ARG A 101 -12.65 8.03 -1.73
CA ARG A 101 -13.53 9.09 -2.28
C ARG A 101 -12.86 9.83 -3.45
N LYS A 102 -12.24 9.09 -4.35
CA LYS A 102 -11.47 9.62 -5.48
C LYS A 102 -12.05 9.11 -6.80
N PRO A 103 -13.08 9.75 -7.34
CA PRO A 103 -13.83 9.23 -8.49
C PRO A 103 -13.02 9.19 -9.79
N LEU A 104 -11.85 9.82 -9.83
CA LEU A 104 -10.94 9.84 -10.98
C LEU A 104 -9.93 8.67 -10.98
N TYR A 105 -9.94 7.85 -9.93
CA TYR A 105 -8.99 6.75 -9.80
C TYR A 105 -9.64 5.43 -10.19
N GLN A 106 -8.87 4.62 -10.89
CA GLN A 106 -9.25 3.26 -11.30
C GLN A 106 -8.21 2.27 -10.77
N ASP A 107 -8.66 1.14 -10.27
CA ASP A 107 -7.80 0.00 -9.96
C ASP A 107 -7.25 -0.59 -11.26
N VAL A 108 -5.95 -0.59 -11.40
CA VAL A 108 -5.23 -1.14 -12.55
C VAL A 108 -4.20 -2.19 -12.14
N THR A 109 -4.34 -2.78 -10.97
CA THR A 109 -3.41 -3.78 -10.43
C THR A 109 -3.18 -4.92 -11.42
N ALA A 110 -4.23 -5.37 -12.09
CA ALA A 110 -4.14 -6.41 -13.13
C ALA A 110 -3.21 -6.06 -14.30
N VAL A 111 -3.02 -4.78 -14.62
CA VAL A 111 -2.09 -4.34 -15.69
C VAL A 111 -0.64 -4.65 -15.33
N TYR A 112 -0.34 -4.70 -14.04
CA TYR A 112 0.98 -4.96 -13.48
C TYR A 112 1.13 -6.40 -13.01
N ALA A 113 0.14 -7.23 -13.30
CA ALA A 113 0.13 -8.62 -12.91
C ALA A 113 1.21 -9.38 -13.67
N ASP A 114 2.06 -10.06 -12.93
CA ASP A 114 2.60 -11.32 -13.41
C ASP A 114 1.51 -12.40 -13.27
N SER A 115 1.82 -13.63 -13.72
CA SER A 115 0.90 -14.77 -13.65
C SER A 115 0.44 -15.15 -12.22
N LEU A 116 0.87 -14.44 -11.20
CA LEU A 116 0.66 -14.71 -9.78
C LEU A 116 -0.32 -13.75 -9.10
N ASN A 117 -0.86 -12.75 -9.80
CA ASN A 117 -1.92 -11.93 -9.23
C ASN A 117 -3.16 -12.76 -9.02
N ARG A 118 -3.67 -12.72 -7.80
CA ARG A 118 -4.88 -13.43 -7.37
C ARG A 118 -5.77 -12.49 -6.59
N ASP A 119 -7.04 -12.87 -6.49
CA ASP A 119 -7.91 -12.25 -5.51
C ASP A 119 -7.46 -12.69 -4.11
N LEU A 120 -7.33 -11.73 -3.21
CA LEU A 120 -7.22 -12.04 -1.79
C LEU A 120 -8.62 -12.42 -1.30
N VAL A 121 -8.79 -13.67 -0.92
CA VAL A 121 -10.04 -14.21 -0.36
C VAL A 121 -9.80 -14.54 1.11
N VAL A 122 -10.56 -13.90 1.97
CA VAL A 122 -10.44 -14.03 3.43
C VAL A 122 -11.74 -14.58 3.98
N SER A 123 -11.67 -15.68 4.76
CA SER A 123 -12.82 -16.19 5.49
C SER A 123 -13.29 -15.18 6.54
N SER A 124 -14.60 -15.07 6.75
CA SER A 124 -15.18 -14.25 7.80
C SER A 124 -14.80 -14.72 9.21
N ASP A 125 -14.34 -15.96 9.36
CA ASP A 125 -13.95 -16.54 10.65
C ASP A 125 -12.80 -15.79 11.34
N ILE A 126 -11.99 -15.03 10.59
CA ILE A 126 -10.90 -14.25 11.18
C ILE A 126 -11.35 -12.87 11.69
N LEU A 127 -12.61 -12.51 11.51
CA LEU A 127 -13.13 -11.24 11.98
C LEU A 127 -13.30 -11.25 13.50
N CYS A 128 -12.67 -10.28 14.18
CA CYS A 128 -12.70 -10.16 15.63
C CYS A 128 -13.98 -9.50 16.19
N LYS A 129 -14.74 -8.79 15.32
CA LYS A 129 -15.91 -8.00 15.69
C LYS A 129 -17.05 -8.28 14.73
N GLU A 130 -18.24 -7.93 15.15
CA GLU A 130 -19.41 -8.07 14.30
C GLU A 130 -19.31 -7.13 13.09
N VAL A 131 -19.37 -7.73 11.92
CA VAL A 131 -19.44 -7.04 10.61
C VAL A 131 -20.71 -7.52 9.95
N HIS A 132 -21.57 -6.60 9.54
CA HIS A 132 -22.88 -6.92 8.99
C HIS A 132 -22.85 -6.97 7.46
N LYS A 133 -23.75 -7.74 6.89
CA LYS A 133 -23.97 -7.76 5.44
C LYS A 133 -24.22 -6.35 4.91
N GLY A 134 -23.46 -5.97 3.89
CA GLY A 134 -23.49 -4.64 3.29
C GLY A 134 -22.44 -3.67 3.83
N ASP A 135 -21.77 -4.01 4.94
CA ASP A 135 -20.67 -3.21 5.47
C ASP A 135 -19.48 -3.18 4.51
N ILE A 136 -18.77 -2.05 4.55
CA ILE A 136 -17.53 -1.92 3.81
C ILE A 136 -16.36 -2.35 4.68
N VAL A 137 -15.62 -3.33 4.20
CA VAL A 137 -14.40 -3.81 4.82
C VAL A 137 -13.21 -3.43 3.95
N TYR A 138 -12.17 -2.94 4.59
CA TYR A 138 -10.91 -2.51 3.98
C TYR A 138 -9.83 -3.52 4.26
N PHE A 139 -9.02 -3.79 3.23
CA PHE A 139 -7.72 -4.43 3.40
C PHE A 139 -6.68 -3.34 3.61
N CYS A 140 -5.95 -3.41 4.71
CA CYS A 140 -4.99 -2.41 5.14
C CYS A 140 -3.60 -3.00 5.19
N LEU A 141 -2.58 -2.21 4.82
CA LEU A 141 -1.18 -2.53 5.02
C LEU A 141 -0.61 -1.76 6.21
N SER A 142 0.32 -2.40 6.90
CA SER A 142 1.08 -1.78 7.98
C SER A 142 1.99 -0.69 7.44
N THR A 143 2.04 0.42 8.15
CA THR A 143 3.04 1.46 7.97
C THR A 143 3.84 1.65 9.26
N ARG A 144 4.87 2.48 9.22
CA ARG A 144 5.61 2.82 10.44
C ARG A 144 4.82 3.67 11.45
N MET A 145 3.66 4.18 11.08
CA MET A 145 2.86 5.08 11.92
C MET A 145 1.47 4.53 12.19
N ASP A 146 0.87 3.80 11.21
CA ASP A 146 -0.51 3.36 11.28
C ASP A 146 -0.80 2.29 10.21
N TRP A 147 -2.04 1.89 10.08
CA TRP A 147 -2.57 1.05 9.02
C TRP A 147 -3.19 1.90 7.91
N VAL A 148 -2.82 1.62 6.66
CA VAL A 148 -3.32 2.34 5.48
C VAL A 148 -4.23 1.42 4.66
N PRO A 149 -5.48 1.81 4.42
CA PRO A 149 -6.39 1.02 3.60
C PRO A 149 -5.99 1.14 2.12
N ILE A 150 -5.77 0.00 1.47
CA ILE A 150 -5.32 -0.09 0.10
C ILE A 150 -6.35 -0.70 -0.85
N ALA A 151 -7.32 -1.43 -0.32
CA ALA A 151 -8.44 -2.00 -1.07
C ALA A 151 -9.69 -2.00 -0.22
N TRP A 152 -10.85 -2.17 -0.86
CA TRP A 152 -12.12 -2.31 -0.17
C TRP A 152 -13.05 -3.29 -0.86
N THR A 153 -13.91 -3.90 -0.08
CA THR A 153 -14.98 -4.76 -0.57
C THR A 153 -16.25 -4.56 0.26
N VAL A 154 -17.37 -5.04 -0.23
CA VAL A 154 -18.61 -5.11 0.55
C VAL A 154 -18.69 -6.50 1.16
N PHE A 155 -18.93 -6.59 2.46
CA PHE A 155 -19.17 -7.88 3.11
C PHE A 155 -20.55 -8.40 2.73
N GLU A 156 -20.61 -9.55 2.07
CA GLU A 156 -21.87 -10.13 1.65
C GLU A 156 -22.24 -11.34 2.48
N GLU A 157 -21.34 -12.31 2.59
CA GLU A 157 -21.50 -13.54 3.39
C GLU A 157 -20.09 -14.15 3.61
N ASP A 158 -19.96 -15.21 4.32
CA ASP A 158 -18.83 -16.09 4.66
C ASP A 158 -17.40 -15.69 4.26
N SER A 159 -17.20 -14.82 3.27
CA SER A 159 -15.86 -14.42 2.83
C SER A 159 -15.82 -13.00 2.30
N LEU A 160 -14.62 -12.41 2.37
CA LEU A 160 -14.25 -11.11 1.85
C LEU A 160 -13.33 -11.32 0.64
N ARG A 161 -13.67 -10.73 -0.50
CA ARG A 161 -12.88 -10.83 -1.72
C ARG A 161 -12.35 -9.47 -2.15
N PHE A 162 -11.03 -9.33 -2.20
CA PHE A 162 -10.32 -8.16 -2.73
C PHE A 162 -9.68 -8.55 -4.05
N GLN A 163 -10.22 -8.01 -5.15
CA GLN A 163 -9.80 -8.36 -6.51
C GLN A 163 -8.34 -7.98 -6.78
N ASP A 164 -7.65 -8.77 -7.60
CA ASP A 164 -6.32 -8.46 -8.12
C ASP A 164 -5.33 -7.96 -7.06
N THR A 165 -5.27 -8.60 -5.89
CA THR A 165 -4.39 -8.20 -4.81
C THR A 165 -3.10 -9.00 -4.84
N GLU A 166 -1.96 -8.32 -4.94
CA GLU A 166 -0.66 -8.98 -4.89
C GLU A 166 -0.29 -9.35 -3.46
N GLY A 167 0.18 -10.59 -3.27
CA GLY A 167 0.61 -11.13 -1.98
C GLY A 167 2.04 -10.73 -1.56
N SER A 168 2.59 -11.45 -0.60
CA SER A 168 3.87 -11.18 0.07
C SER A 168 3.86 -9.88 0.88
N VAL A 169 2.74 -9.64 1.55
CA VAL A 169 2.50 -8.45 2.37
C VAL A 169 1.93 -8.84 3.74
N ILE A 170 2.10 -7.97 4.72
CA ILE A 170 1.42 -8.05 6.00
C ILE A 170 0.25 -7.09 5.99
N GLY A 171 -0.93 -7.61 6.26
CA GLY A 171 -2.15 -6.83 6.25
C GLY A 171 -3.06 -7.14 7.42
N CYS A 172 -4.12 -6.37 7.52
CA CYS A 172 -5.26 -6.63 8.40
C CYS A 172 -6.55 -6.14 7.75
N LEU A 173 -7.68 -6.55 8.32
CA LEU A 173 -9.00 -6.07 7.93
C LEU A 173 -9.48 -4.97 8.86
N ALA A 174 -10.17 -3.97 8.31
CA ALA A 174 -10.73 -2.86 9.08
C ALA A 174 -12.06 -2.38 8.50
N THR A 175 -12.87 -1.75 9.32
CA THR A 175 -14.03 -0.94 8.92
C THR A 175 -13.78 0.54 9.18
N TRP A 176 -14.58 1.41 8.58
CA TRP A 176 -14.47 2.86 8.78
C TRP A 176 -15.70 3.38 9.53
N ASN A 177 -15.50 3.98 10.70
CA ASN A 177 -16.60 4.50 11.53
C ASN A 177 -16.89 6.00 11.32
N GLY A 178 -16.36 6.61 10.25
CA GLY A 178 -16.49 8.05 9.96
C GLY A 178 -15.36 8.90 10.52
N LYS A 179 -14.56 8.38 11.46
CA LYS A 179 -13.45 9.11 12.11
C LYS A 179 -12.13 8.36 12.05
N ARG A 180 -12.15 7.05 12.25
CA ARG A 180 -10.95 6.19 12.27
C ARG A 180 -11.25 4.81 11.72
N LEU A 181 -10.20 4.11 11.31
CA LEU A 181 -10.26 2.68 11.04
C LEU A 181 -10.48 1.91 12.35
N VAL A 182 -11.32 0.90 12.29
CA VAL A 182 -11.60 -0.02 13.38
C VAL A 182 -11.16 -1.40 12.91
N MET A 183 -10.08 -1.92 13.51
CA MET A 183 -9.52 -3.22 13.13
C MET A 183 -10.55 -4.32 13.37
N GLN A 184 -10.70 -5.21 12.40
CA GLN A 184 -11.65 -6.31 12.39
C GLN A 184 -10.97 -7.68 12.35
N SER A 185 -9.65 -7.71 12.21
CA SER A 185 -8.87 -8.94 12.29
C SER A 185 -7.56 -8.69 13.03
N GLU A 186 -6.92 -9.76 13.51
CA GLU A 186 -5.50 -9.75 13.80
C GLU A 186 -4.71 -9.52 12.49
N PRO A 187 -3.47 -9.04 12.56
CA PRO A 187 -2.60 -8.98 11.41
C PRO A 187 -2.36 -10.37 10.81
N PHE A 188 -2.19 -10.44 9.50
CA PHE A 188 -1.89 -11.69 8.81
C PHE A 188 -0.89 -11.46 7.67
N THR A 189 -0.15 -12.51 7.34
CA THR A 189 0.61 -12.57 6.11
C THR A 189 -0.28 -13.13 4.99
N TYR A 190 -0.11 -12.60 3.79
CA TYR A 190 -0.73 -13.13 2.58
C TYR A 190 0.38 -13.56 1.63
N ASP A 191 0.50 -14.87 1.42
CA ASP A 191 1.54 -15.44 0.58
C ASP A 191 1.19 -15.36 -0.91
N LYS A 192 2.10 -14.79 -1.70
CA LYS A 192 1.90 -14.57 -3.14
C LYS A 192 1.80 -15.89 -3.92
N MET A 193 2.58 -16.90 -3.54
CA MET A 193 2.71 -18.14 -4.32
C MET A 193 1.55 -19.09 -4.07
N SER A 194 1.21 -19.31 -2.81
CA SER A 194 0.13 -20.22 -2.42
C SER A 194 -1.24 -19.55 -2.39
N GLY A 195 -1.29 -18.24 -2.19
CA GLY A 195 -2.54 -17.50 -1.92
C GLY A 195 -3.06 -17.74 -0.50
N THR A 196 -2.24 -18.32 0.39
CA THR A 196 -2.63 -18.63 1.76
C THR A 196 -2.50 -17.41 2.67
N ILE A 197 -3.30 -17.42 3.72
CA ILE A 197 -3.29 -16.44 4.79
C ILE A 197 -2.82 -17.14 6.07
N ALA A 198 -1.87 -16.52 6.78
CA ALA A 198 -1.45 -16.96 8.11
C ALA A 198 -1.58 -15.81 9.09
N LEU A 199 -2.38 -16.00 10.15
CA LEU A 199 -2.54 -15.03 11.22
C LEU A 199 -1.22 -14.88 11.97
N LEU A 200 -0.88 -13.64 12.29
CA LEU A 200 0.26 -13.31 13.14
C LEU A 200 -0.23 -13.26 14.59
N THR A 201 0.03 -14.32 15.32
CA THR A 201 -0.31 -14.41 16.75
C THR A 201 0.95 -14.25 17.59
N PRO A 202 0.89 -13.47 18.69
CA PRO A 202 2.01 -13.37 19.60
C PRO A 202 2.44 -14.74 20.11
N GLN A 203 3.74 -15.01 20.06
CA GLN A 203 4.33 -16.22 20.63
C GLN A 203 4.82 -15.94 22.05
N SER A 204 4.76 -16.97 22.93
CA SER A 204 5.30 -16.87 24.28
C SER A 204 6.82 -16.91 24.32
N GLU A 205 7.44 -17.52 23.32
CA GLU A 205 8.88 -17.61 23.21
C GLU A 205 9.46 -16.29 22.73
N LYS A 206 10.53 -15.85 23.39
CA LYS A 206 11.31 -14.67 22.99
C LYS A 206 12.49 -15.14 22.18
N GLU A 207 12.67 -14.53 21.01
CA GLU A 207 13.81 -14.75 20.14
C GLU A 207 14.61 -13.45 20.01
N ASP A 208 15.92 -13.60 19.92
CA ASP A 208 16.80 -12.49 19.55
C ASP A 208 16.65 -12.20 18.06
N ILE A 209 16.23 -10.98 17.72
CA ILE A 209 16.12 -10.56 16.32
C ILE A 209 17.25 -9.62 15.96
N THR A 210 17.82 -9.81 14.79
CA THR A 210 18.77 -8.86 14.21
C THR A 210 18.06 -8.00 13.17
N LEU A 211 18.05 -6.69 13.40
CA LEU A 211 17.48 -5.74 12.47
C LEU A 211 18.54 -5.34 11.43
N TYR A 212 18.22 -5.59 10.16
CA TYR A 212 19.05 -5.14 9.05
C TYR A 212 18.39 -3.95 8.37
N PHE A 213 19.16 -2.94 8.04
CA PHE A 213 18.68 -1.85 7.21
C PHE A 213 18.40 -2.35 5.79
N LYS A 214 17.21 -2.15 5.32
CA LYS A 214 16.79 -2.50 3.97
C LYS A 214 17.48 -1.61 2.91
N PHE A 215 17.72 -0.36 3.26
CA PHE A 215 18.39 0.61 2.41
C PHE A 215 19.68 1.06 3.05
N PRO A 216 20.77 1.18 2.27
CA PRO A 216 21.96 1.82 2.77
C PRO A 216 21.62 3.25 3.18
N LEU A 217 22.19 3.70 4.28
CA LEU A 217 22.10 5.09 4.70
C LEU A 217 22.87 5.95 3.70
N PHE A 218 22.14 6.67 2.84
CA PHE A 218 22.73 7.51 1.81
C PHE A 218 23.22 8.86 2.35
N CYS A 219 23.05 9.14 3.64
CA CYS A 219 23.57 10.38 4.21
C CYS A 219 24.27 10.11 5.53
N ASP A 220 25.43 10.72 5.67
CA ASP A 220 26.24 10.69 6.89
C ASP A 220 25.49 11.21 8.12
N LEU A 221 24.51 12.09 7.92
CA LEU A 221 23.64 12.61 8.98
C LEU A 221 22.82 11.53 9.69
N GLY A 222 22.39 10.48 8.99
CA GLY A 222 21.71 9.35 9.59
C GLY A 222 22.63 8.55 10.50
N ILE A 223 23.84 8.28 10.04
CA ILE A 223 24.88 7.56 10.79
C ILE A 223 25.30 8.36 12.03
N LEU A 224 25.49 9.67 11.89
CA LEU A 224 25.92 10.54 12.98
C LEU A 224 24.84 10.75 14.07
N ARG A 225 23.58 10.53 13.76
CA ARG A 225 22.45 10.73 14.70
C ARG A 225 22.03 9.47 15.44
N MET A 226 22.47 8.30 15.02
CA MET A 226 22.12 7.05 15.67
C MET A 226 22.94 6.73 16.93
N PRO A 227 24.24 7.03 17.02
CA PRO A 227 24.98 6.80 18.24
C PRO A 227 24.34 7.47 19.47
N GLY A 228 24.16 6.70 20.54
CA GLY A 228 23.45 7.14 21.74
C GLY A 228 21.91 7.03 21.65
N GLY A 229 21.39 6.59 20.51
CA GLY A 229 19.96 6.27 20.35
C GLY A 229 19.56 5.06 21.20
N VAL A 230 18.27 4.97 21.50
CA VAL A 230 17.69 3.91 22.31
C VAL A 230 16.54 3.28 21.55
N PHE A 231 16.49 1.94 21.51
CA PHE A 231 15.29 1.21 21.11
C PHE A 231 14.51 0.84 22.35
N GLU A 232 13.25 1.20 22.38
CA GLU A 232 12.36 0.94 23.50
C GLU A 232 11.16 0.12 23.03
N GLY A 233 10.63 -0.71 23.93
CA GLY A 233 9.42 -1.46 23.73
C GLY A 233 8.42 -1.17 24.84
N SER A 234 7.14 -1.16 24.55
CA SER A 234 6.08 -0.98 25.52
C SER A 234 4.88 -1.86 25.18
N ASN A 235 4.28 -2.42 26.22
CA ASN A 235 2.96 -3.05 26.14
C ASN A 235 1.82 -2.03 26.21
N ASP A 236 2.14 -0.75 26.47
CA ASP A 236 1.19 0.35 26.49
C ASP A 236 1.27 1.10 25.14
N SER A 237 0.18 1.09 24.37
CA SER A 237 0.09 1.79 23.08
C SER A 237 0.31 3.30 23.16
N GLN A 238 0.26 3.88 24.35
CA GLN A 238 0.55 5.29 24.61
C GLN A 238 2.00 5.54 25.09
N PHE A 239 2.80 4.47 25.21
CA PHE A 239 4.19 4.55 25.64
C PHE A 239 4.40 5.30 26.99
N ARG A 240 3.43 5.21 27.92
CA ARG A 240 3.54 5.83 29.25
C ARG A 240 4.60 5.17 30.14
N SER A 241 4.92 3.91 29.82
CA SER A 241 6.07 3.18 30.35
C SER A 241 6.68 2.40 29.22
N ALA A 242 8.01 2.36 29.14
CA ALA A 242 8.72 1.63 28.12
C ALA A 242 9.97 0.97 28.72
N ASP A 243 10.30 -0.20 28.21
CA ASP A 243 11.53 -0.91 28.53
C ASP A 243 12.57 -0.65 27.45
N THR A 244 13.79 -0.32 27.84
CA THR A 244 14.90 -0.18 26.90
C THR A 244 15.31 -1.56 26.38
N LEU A 245 15.18 -1.77 25.08
CA LEU A 245 15.56 -3.02 24.44
C LEU A 245 17.02 -3.02 23.97
N TYR A 246 17.51 -1.87 23.51
CA TYR A 246 18.87 -1.77 22.99
C TYR A 246 19.39 -0.33 22.99
N TYR A 247 20.69 -0.16 23.28
CA TYR A 247 21.42 1.09 23.12
C TYR A 247 22.32 1.04 21.89
N VAL A 248 22.23 2.03 21.02
CA VAL A 248 23.13 2.17 19.89
C VAL A 248 24.49 2.65 20.39
N LYS A 249 25.49 1.78 20.32
CA LYS A 249 26.87 2.10 20.73
C LYS A 249 27.50 3.08 19.72
N GLN A 250 28.43 3.87 20.22
CA GLN A 250 29.29 4.73 19.39
C GLN A 250 30.23 3.92 18.52
#